data_06b955b5393f16d3c252016f4b035680
#
_entry.id   06b955b5393f16d3c252016f4b035680
#
_cell.length_a   1.000
_cell.length_b   1.000
_cell.length_c   1.000
_cell.angle_alpha   90.00
_cell.angle_beta   90.00
_cell.angle_gamma   90.00
#
_symmetry.space_group_name_H-M   'P 1'
#
loop_
_entity.id
_entity.type
_entity.pdbx_description
1 polymer ?
#
loop_
_entity_poly.entity_id
_entity_poly.type
_entity_poly.pdbx_seq_one_letter_code
_entity_poly.pdbx_strand_id
1 'polypeptide(L)'
;MKDFNNKVALITGAGSGIGRALALQLAEEGCNLALVDWNNETLEETKSLLSSKNISVSTHNFDLRDKDRINELPDKIVELHNNIDIIFNNAGLSVVGTVDEVDEEDWNFGMDILLNSVIQMSTVFLPHLQKRPVSAIVNTSSIFGLFSVPKQSIYNVGKFGVKAFTESLALEMEISESPVEVYCVFPGHIGTNIYHASKFKSFEADDAGAAIFGANASTIEEAADQFKNNAPSSPEHAAKVIIKNIKKKNKRILIGADAHFYDLMSRLFPKHFIKIIWIWPFLRNLFTRNK
;
A
#
# COMPACT_ATOMS: atom_id res chain seq x y z
N MET A 1 8.34 -6.64 16.02
CA MET A 1 9.19 -5.45 16.36
C MET A 1 8.43 -4.56 17.33
N LYS A 2 9.02 -4.20 18.51
CA LYS A 2 8.34 -3.40 19.55
C LYS A 2 8.82 -1.94 19.58
N ASP A 3 10.01 -1.68 19.09
CA ASP A 3 10.70 -0.39 19.12
C ASP A 3 11.35 -0.13 17.77
N PHE A 4 11.26 1.11 17.30
CA PHE A 4 11.84 1.57 16.03
C PHE A 4 13.05 2.48 16.20
N ASN A 5 13.37 2.87 17.44
CA ASN A 5 14.51 3.73 17.72
C ASN A 5 15.82 3.10 17.22
N ASN A 6 16.60 3.86 16.45
CA ASN A 6 17.84 3.42 15.81
C ASN A 6 17.67 2.22 14.83
N LYS A 7 16.44 1.88 14.43
CA LYS A 7 16.19 0.93 13.35
C LYS A 7 16.31 1.61 11.99
N VAL A 8 16.45 0.82 10.94
CA VAL A 8 16.46 1.30 9.56
C VAL A 8 15.24 0.75 8.84
N ALA A 9 14.40 1.66 8.32
CA ALA A 9 13.21 1.31 7.56
C ALA A 9 13.35 1.77 6.10
N LEU A 10 13.09 0.85 5.16
CA LEU A 10 12.89 1.20 3.77
C LEU A 10 11.39 1.34 3.49
N ILE A 11 11.00 2.39 2.74
CA ILE A 11 9.61 2.65 2.37
C ILE A 11 9.53 2.93 0.87
N THR A 12 8.78 2.13 0.12
CA THR A 12 8.45 2.42 -1.27
C THR A 12 7.18 3.25 -1.38
N GLY A 13 7.09 4.13 -2.40
CA GLY A 13 6.01 5.10 -2.51
C GLY A 13 6.07 6.16 -1.41
N ALA A 14 7.29 6.54 -1.00
CA ALA A 14 7.54 7.44 0.11
C ALA A 14 7.25 8.92 -0.19
N GLY A 15 7.07 9.27 -1.47
CA GLY A 15 6.82 10.64 -1.91
C GLY A 15 5.42 11.15 -1.54
N SER A 16 4.44 10.29 -1.24
CA SER A 16 3.07 10.75 -0.94
C SER A 16 2.27 9.75 -0.08
N GLY A 17 1.05 10.12 0.26
CA GLY A 17 0.05 9.25 0.85
C GLY A 17 0.52 8.48 2.09
N ILE A 18 0.21 7.18 2.14
CA ILE A 18 0.57 6.31 3.27
C ILE A 18 2.09 6.20 3.44
N GLY A 19 2.87 6.16 2.34
CA GLY A 19 4.34 6.06 2.40
C GLY A 19 4.97 7.28 3.07
N ARG A 20 4.58 8.49 2.69
CA ARG A 20 5.01 9.73 3.35
C ARG A 20 4.60 9.74 4.83
N ALA A 21 3.37 9.37 5.13
CA ALA A 21 2.87 9.34 6.50
C ALA A 21 3.62 8.32 7.38
N LEU A 22 4.00 7.15 6.82
CA LEU A 22 4.85 6.17 7.48
C LEU A 22 6.24 6.74 7.76
N ALA A 23 6.85 7.42 6.79
CA ALA A 23 8.17 8.05 6.97
C ALA A 23 8.16 9.07 8.11
N LEU A 24 7.16 9.96 8.14
CA LEU A 24 7.01 10.97 9.19
C LEU A 24 6.78 10.32 10.57
N GLN A 25 5.90 9.32 10.65
CA GLN A 25 5.58 8.67 11.93
C GLN A 25 6.76 7.84 12.47
N LEU A 26 7.51 7.15 11.61
CA LEU A 26 8.70 6.39 12.00
C LEU A 26 9.84 7.30 12.43
N ALA A 27 9.99 8.46 11.80
CA ALA A 27 10.96 9.47 12.19
C ALA A 27 10.69 10.00 13.62
N GLU A 28 9.41 10.17 14.02
CA GLU A 28 9.04 10.53 15.39
C GLU A 28 9.47 9.48 16.41
N GLU A 29 9.61 8.23 15.97
CA GLU A 29 10.08 7.12 16.80
C GLU A 29 11.60 6.90 16.72
N GLY A 30 12.36 7.82 16.09
CA GLY A 30 13.82 7.74 15.97
C GLY A 30 14.33 6.71 14.98
N CYS A 31 13.50 6.31 13.99
CA CYS A 31 13.87 5.35 12.96
C CYS A 31 14.63 6.05 11.82
N ASN A 32 15.76 5.49 11.38
CA ASN A 32 16.46 5.92 10.18
C ASN A 32 15.70 5.42 8.94
N LEU A 33 15.74 6.18 7.85
CA LEU A 33 14.86 5.98 6.70
C LEU A 33 15.62 5.88 5.38
N ALA A 34 15.29 4.88 4.58
CA ALA A 34 15.60 4.78 3.16
C ALA A 34 14.29 4.96 2.37
N LEU A 35 14.16 6.07 1.68
CA LEU A 35 12.92 6.46 0.99
C LEU A 35 13.05 6.19 -0.50
N VAL A 36 12.09 5.45 -1.07
CA VAL A 36 12.05 5.10 -2.50
C VAL A 36 10.79 5.68 -3.12
N ASP A 37 10.94 6.41 -4.22
CA ASP A 37 9.83 6.86 -5.06
C ASP A 37 10.31 7.13 -6.49
N TRP A 38 9.40 6.99 -7.47
CA TRP A 38 9.69 7.33 -8.86
C TRP A 38 9.65 8.84 -9.11
N ASN A 39 8.87 9.59 -8.32
CA ASN A 39 8.75 11.04 -8.41
C ASN A 39 9.76 11.70 -7.46
N ASN A 40 10.80 12.28 -8.05
CA ASN A 40 11.88 12.91 -7.30
C ASN A 40 11.44 14.15 -6.52
N GLU A 41 10.53 14.94 -7.06
CA GLU A 41 10.04 16.17 -6.42
C GLU A 41 9.35 15.86 -5.09
N THR A 42 8.34 14.99 -5.12
CA THR A 42 7.59 14.59 -3.93
C THR A 42 8.43 13.78 -2.92
N LEU A 43 9.46 13.07 -3.40
CA LEU A 43 10.42 12.36 -2.57
C LEU A 43 11.30 13.34 -1.77
N GLU A 44 11.85 14.36 -2.42
CA GLU A 44 12.66 15.39 -1.77
C GLU A 44 11.80 16.30 -0.85
N GLU A 45 10.53 16.54 -1.18
CA GLU A 45 9.59 17.16 -0.24
C GLU A 45 9.49 16.34 1.06
N THR A 46 9.29 15.02 0.94
CA THR A 46 9.21 14.14 2.12
C THR A 46 10.48 14.20 2.94
N LYS A 47 11.65 14.15 2.30
CA LYS A 47 12.94 14.29 2.97
C LYS A 47 13.09 15.66 3.67
N SER A 48 12.62 16.73 3.03
CA SER A 48 12.65 18.08 3.62
C SER A 48 11.83 18.17 4.91
N LEU A 49 10.65 17.54 4.95
CA LEU A 49 9.80 17.46 6.15
C LEU A 49 10.48 16.73 7.32
N LEU A 50 11.49 15.92 7.04
CA LEU A 50 12.26 15.15 8.03
C LEU A 50 13.52 15.86 8.52
N SER A 51 13.87 17.01 7.95
CA SER A 51 15.15 17.72 8.20
C SER A 51 15.39 18.13 9.64
N SER A 52 14.33 18.31 10.44
CA SER A 52 14.43 18.65 11.87
C SER A 52 14.59 17.43 12.79
N LYS A 53 14.55 16.20 12.24
CA LYS A 53 14.65 14.96 13.02
C LYS A 53 16.09 14.51 13.14
N ASN A 54 16.47 14.01 14.30
CA ASN A 54 17.81 13.48 14.56
C ASN A 54 17.92 12.02 14.09
N ILE A 55 17.76 11.78 12.78
CA ILE A 55 17.82 10.48 12.12
C ILE A 55 18.60 10.59 10.81
N SER A 56 19.11 9.45 10.31
CA SER A 56 19.69 9.36 8.97
C SER A 56 18.57 9.11 7.94
N VAL A 57 18.56 9.87 6.84
CA VAL A 57 17.60 9.73 5.74
C VAL A 57 18.33 9.67 4.41
N SER A 58 18.12 8.60 3.65
CA SER A 58 18.54 8.49 2.25
C SER A 58 17.35 8.47 1.31
N THR A 59 17.52 9.01 0.09
CA THR A 59 16.52 9.00 -0.97
C THR A 59 17.04 8.20 -2.17
N HIS A 60 16.17 7.38 -2.76
CA HIS A 60 16.46 6.53 -3.90
C HIS A 60 15.36 6.73 -4.95
N ASN A 61 15.64 7.61 -5.91
CA ASN A 61 14.69 7.93 -6.97
C ASN A 61 14.83 6.96 -8.15
N PHE A 62 13.84 6.09 -8.35
CA PHE A 62 13.73 5.19 -9.50
C PHE A 62 12.34 4.57 -9.60
N ASP A 63 12.03 4.04 -10.79
CA ASP A 63 10.81 3.29 -11.06
C ASP A 63 10.98 1.84 -10.59
N LEU A 64 10.04 1.32 -9.80
CA LEU A 64 10.06 -0.07 -9.30
C LEU A 64 9.90 -1.14 -10.39
N ARG A 65 9.71 -0.77 -11.65
CA ARG A 65 9.82 -1.67 -12.80
C ARG A 65 11.27 -1.95 -13.20
N ASP A 66 12.20 -1.13 -12.73
CA ASP A 66 13.64 -1.32 -12.95
C ASP A 66 14.19 -2.39 -11.98
N LYS A 67 14.20 -3.63 -12.46
CA LYS A 67 14.61 -4.80 -11.69
C LYS A 67 16.07 -4.73 -11.26
N ASP A 68 16.94 -4.12 -12.06
CA ASP A 68 18.37 -4.01 -11.76
C ASP A 68 18.57 -3.03 -10.59
N ARG A 69 17.87 -1.90 -10.59
CA ARG A 69 17.89 -0.95 -9.48
C ARG A 69 17.37 -1.56 -8.18
N ILE A 70 16.35 -2.44 -8.25
CA ILE A 70 15.87 -3.18 -7.08
C ILE A 70 16.95 -4.14 -6.57
N ASN A 71 17.62 -4.88 -7.46
CA ASN A 71 18.65 -5.84 -7.07
C ASN A 71 19.87 -5.18 -6.40
N GLU A 72 20.26 -3.98 -6.82
CA GLU A 72 21.36 -3.22 -6.25
C GLU A 72 21.00 -2.50 -4.92
N LEU A 73 19.71 -2.32 -4.66
CA LEU A 73 19.24 -1.46 -3.56
C LEU A 73 19.66 -1.94 -2.16
N PRO A 74 19.65 -3.25 -1.84
CA PRO A 74 20.07 -3.72 -0.51
C PRO A 74 21.49 -3.31 -0.15
N ASP A 75 22.44 -3.46 -1.07
CA ASP A 75 23.84 -3.12 -0.83
C ASP A 75 24.02 -1.61 -0.64
N LYS A 76 23.32 -0.78 -1.45
CA LYS A 76 23.34 0.68 -1.30
C LYS A 76 22.80 1.14 0.04
N ILE A 77 21.74 0.49 0.54
CA ILE A 77 21.19 0.83 1.86
C ILE A 77 22.11 0.39 2.98
N VAL A 78 22.70 -0.80 2.87
CA VAL A 78 23.66 -1.29 3.88
C VAL A 78 24.91 -0.40 3.91
N GLU A 79 25.39 0.09 2.78
CA GLU A 79 26.51 1.05 2.71
C GLU A 79 26.17 2.37 3.45
N LEU A 80 24.96 2.91 3.28
CA LEU A 80 24.54 4.20 3.84
C LEU A 80 24.10 4.11 5.32
N HIS A 81 23.47 2.99 5.71
CA HIS A 81 22.82 2.84 7.02
C HIS A 81 23.38 1.68 7.84
N ASN A 82 24.39 0.94 7.36
CA ASN A 82 25.01 -0.25 7.94
C ASN A 82 24.11 -1.50 8.00
N ASN A 83 22.81 -1.37 7.97
CA ASN A 83 21.85 -2.49 8.03
C ASN A 83 20.48 -2.06 7.50
N ILE A 84 19.55 -3.04 7.48
CA ILE A 84 18.12 -2.83 7.25
C ILE A 84 17.33 -3.70 8.23
N ASP A 85 16.33 -3.15 8.90
CA ASP A 85 15.52 -3.85 9.89
C ASP A 85 14.07 -4.09 9.44
N ILE A 86 13.53 -3.22 8.58
CA ILE A 86 12.15 -3.34 8.10
C ILE A 86 12.00 -2.75 6.71
N ILE A 87 11.21 -3.43 5.86
CA ILE A 87 10.81 -2.90 4.55
C ILE A 87 9.29 -2.75 4.50
N PHE A 88 8.84 -1.61 3.95
CA PHE A 88 7.43 -1.32 3.63
C PHE A 88 7.27 -1.30 2.11
N ASN A 89 6.78 -2.37 1.54
CA ASN A 89 6.36 -2.45 0.16
C ASN A 89 4.98 -1.80 0.04
N ASN A 90 4.97 -0.47 -0.09
CA ASN A 90 3.77 0.34 -0.03
C ASN A 90 3.40 0.99 -1.36
N ALA A 91 4.36 1.18 -2.27
CA ALA A 91 4.11 1.77 -3.59
C ALA A 91 2.96 1.06 -4.32
N GLY A 92 2.18 1.83 -5.04
CA GLY A 92 1.08 1.30 -5.82
C GLY A 92 0.31 2.40 -6.55
N LEU A 93 -0.32 2.01 -7.62
CA LEU A 93 -1.21 2.82 -8.44
C LEU A 93 -2.37 1.95 -8.92
N SER A 94 -3.30 2.51 -9.70
CA SER A 94 -4.33 1.73 -10.36
C SER A 94 -4.24 1.88 -11.88
N VAL A 95 -4.74 0.87 -12.60
CA VAL A 95 -5.11 0.98 -14.01
C VAL A 95 -6.61 0.75 -14.07
N VAL A 96 -7.35 1.78 -14.47
CA VAL A 96 -8.81 1.80 -14.47
C VAL A 96 -9.33 1.61 -15.89
N GLY A 97 -10.09 0.55 -16.10
CA GLY A 97 -10.70 0.19 -17.38
C GLY A 97 -11.39 -1.16 -17.29
N THR A 98 -12.33 -1.43 -18.18
CA THR A 98 -12.95 -2.75 -18.34
C THR A 98 -11.94 -3.75 -18.90
N VAL A 99 -12.22 -5.06 -18.80
CA VAL A 99 -11.27 -6.11 -19.24
C VAL A 99 -10.98 -6.04 -20.75
N ASP A 100 -11.92 -5.56 -21.53
CA ASP A 100 -11.80 -5.37 -22.99
C ASP A 100 -11.11 -4.06 -23.39
N GLU A 101 -11.00 -3.09 -22.48
CA GLU A 101 -10.29 -1.83 -22.69
C GLU A 101 -8.80 -1.90 -22.34
N VAL A 102 -8.42 -2.76 -21.37
CA VAL A 102 -7.03 -2.89 -20.92
C VAL A 102 -6.27 -3.87 -21.81
N ASP A 103 -5.09 -3.47 -22.27
CA ASP A 103 -4.23 -4.25 -23.13
C ASP A 103 -3.08 -4.94 -22.36
N GLU A 104 -2.23 -5.69 -23.09
CA GLU A 104 -1.08 -6.40 -22.52
C GLU A 104 -0.06 -5.43 -21.86
N GLU A 105 0.13 -4.25 -22.43
CA GLU A 105 1.04 -3.24 -21.87
C GLU A 105 0.50 -2.73 -20.51
N ASP A 106 -0.80 -2.51 -20.41
CA ASP A 106 -1.46 -2.11 -19.16
C ASP A 106 -1.33 -3.18 -18.08
N TRP A 107 -1.51 -4.46 -18.46
CA TRP A 107 -1.31 -5.59 -17.57
C TRP A 107 0.14 -5.67 -17.06
N ASN A 108 1.11 -5.61 -17.97
CA ASN A 108 2.52 -5.66 -17.60
C ASN A 108 2.90 -4.48 -16.70
N PHE A 109 2.50 -3.26 -17.08
CA PHE A 109 2.72 -2.06 -16.29
C PHE A 109 2.14 -2.17 -14.86
N GLY A 110 0.87 -2.55 -14.74
CA GLY A 110 0.21 -2.64 -13.44
C GLY A 110 0.76 -3.77 -12.59
N MET A 111 0.98 -4.94 -13.16
CA MET A 111 1.51 -6.09 -12.42
C MET A 111 2.95 -5.90 -11.96
N ASP A 112 3.79 -5.24 -12.76
CA ASP A 112 5.17 -4.95 -12.38
C ASP A 112 5.24 -4.05 -11.14
N ILE A 113 4.36 -3.05 -11.04
CA ILE A 113 4.33 -2.13 -9.89
C ILE A 113 3.58 -2.74 -8.69
N LEU A 114 2.42 -3.40 -8.93
CA LEU A 114 1.53 -3.83 -7.85
C LEU A 114 1.96 -5.15 -7.18
N LEU A 115 2.59 -6.06 -7.93
CA LEU A 115 2.91 -7.40 -7.46
C LEU A 115 4.38 -7.76 -7.64
N ASN A 116 4.93 -7.66 -8.87
CA ASN A 116 6.27 -8.14 -9.16
C ASN A 116 7.33 -7.38 -8.35
N SER A 117 7.17 -6.06 -8.18
CA SER A 117 8.05 -5.25 -7.34
C SER A 117 8.02 -5.69 -5.88
N VAL A 118 6.83 -6.01 -5.33
CA VAL A 118 6.66 -6.47 -3.95
C VAL A 118 7.36 -7.81 -3.74
N ILE A 119 7.20 -8.74 -4.68
CA ILE A 119 7.88 -10.04 -4.65
C ILE A 119 9.40 -9.84 -4.71
N GLN A 120 9.89 -9.07 -5.70
CA GLN A 120 11.32 -8.85 -5.89
C GLN A 120 11.95 -8.13 -4.70
N MET A 121 11.37 -7.02 -4.22
CA MET A 121 11.84 -6.31 -3.03
C MET A 121 11.90 -7.23 -1.81
N SER A 122 10.85 -8.01 -1.56
CA SER A 122 10.85 -8.97 -0.46
C SER A 122 11.97 -10.00 -0.60
N THR A 123 12.18 -10.53 -1.81
CA THR A 123 13.19 -11.55 -2.09
C THR A 123 14.62 -11.04 -1.91
N VAL A 124 14.95 -9.88 -2.48
CA VAL A 124 16.33 -9.34 -2.42
C VAL A 124 16.71 -8.85 -1.01
N PHE A 125 15.74 -8.38 -0.23
CA PHE A 125 15.99 -7.93 1.14
C PHE A 125 15.94 -9.05 2.18
N LEU A 126 15.31 -10.18 1.89
CA LEU A 126 15.16 -11.28 2.85
C LEU A 126 16.49 -11.73 3.47
N PRO A 127 17.60 -11.96 2.70
CA PRO A 127 18.88 -12.36 3.28
C PRO A 127 19.48 -11.32 4.24
N HIS A 128 19.21 -10.03 4.03
CA HIS A 128 19.68 -8.96 4.91
C HIS A 128 18.83 -8.88 6.18
N LEU A 129 17.52 -9.04 6.05
CA LEU A 129 16.58 -9.06 7.17
C LEU A 129 16.79 -10.26 8.09
N GLN A 130 17.14 -11.44 7.54
CA GLN A 130 17.44 -12.65 8.29
C GLN A 130 18.70 -12.53 9.18
N LYS A 131 19.61 -11.62 8.87
CA LYS A 131 20.80 -11.33 9.69
C LYS A 131 20.48 -10.50 10.94
N ARG A 132 19.26 -9.97 11.03
CA ARG A 132 18.85 -9.13 12.17
C ARG A 132 18.21 -9.97 13.27
N PRO A 133 18.38 -9.59 14.57
CA PRO A 133 17.73 -10.31 15.67
C PRO A 133 16.21 -10.21 15.65
N VAL A 134 15.66 -9.14 15.08
CA VAL A 134 14.23 -8.93 14.80
C VAL A 134 14.12 -8.01 13.60
N SER A 135 13.40 -8.44 12.58
CA SER A 135 13.17 -7.68 11.37
C SER A 135 11.74 -7.89 10.85
N ALA A 136 11.35 -7.11 9.83
CA ALA A 136 10.01 -7.24 9.28
C ALA A 136 9.92 -6.92 7.77
N ILE A 137 8.94 -7.57 7.12
CA ILE A 137 8.44 -7.23 5.80
C ILE A 137 6.97 -6.85 5.94
N VAL A 138 6.61 -5.68 5.44
CA VAL A 138 5.24 -5.15 5.48
C VAL A 138 4.76 -4.91 4.06
N ASN A 139 3.83 -5.71 3.58
CA ASN A 139 3.30 -5.63 2.23
C ASN A 139 1.91 -5.00 2.22
N THR A 140 1.74 -3.93 1.44
CA THR A 140 0.47 -3.22 1.31
C THR A 140 -0.38 -3.84 0.21
N SER A 141 -1.36 -4.67 0.60
CA SER A 141 -2.46 -5.11 -0.22
C SER A 141 -3.54 -4.02 -0.28
N SER A 142 -4.80 -4.38 -0.20
CA SER A 142 -5.99 -3.49 -0.21
C SER A 142 -7.19 -4.27 0.28
N ILE A 143 -8.31 -3.59 0.59
CA ILE A 143 -9.62 -4.25 0.64
C ILE A 143 -9.93 -4.96 -0.69
N PHE A 144 -9.42 -4.45 -1.82
CA PHE A 144 -9.54 -5.09 -3.14
C PHE A 144 -8.58 -6.29 -3.34
N GLY A 145 -7.82 -6.67 -2.33
CA GLY A 145 -7.21 -7.99 -2.17
C GLY A 145 -8.06 -8.97 -1.35
N LEU A 146 -9.27 -8.56 -0.92
CA LEU A 146 -10.25 -9.37 -0.20
C LEU A 146 -11.50 -9.65 -1.05
N PHE A 147 -11.83 -8.74 -1.94
CA PHE A 147 -12.91 -8.85 -2.93
C PHE A 147 -12.58 -7.99 -4.15
N SER A 148 -13.27 -8.27 -5.26
CA SER A 148 -13.04 -7.57 -6.53
C SER A 148 -14.15 -6.61 -6.86
N VAL A 149 -13.81 -5.55 -7.61
CA VAL A 149 -14.74 -4.56 -8.14
C VAL A 149 -14.54 -4.40 -9.66
N PRO A 150 -15.56 -3.97 -10.41
CA PRO A 150 -15.41 -3.74 -11.85
C PRO A 150 -14.38 -2.65 -12.16
N LYS A 151 -13.88 -2.62 -13.39
CA LYS A 151 -12.91 -1.66 -13.93
C LYS A 151 -11.56 -1.58 -13.19
N GLN A 152 -11.31 -2.53 -12.28
CA GLN A 152 -10.11 -2.62 -11.46
C GLN A 152 -9.44 -4.01 -11.55
N SER A 153 -9.61 -4.70 -12.69
CA SER A 153 -9.13 -6.08 -12.85
C SER A 153 -7.65 -6.23 -12.53
N ILE A 154 -6.79 -5.38 -13.09
CA ILE A 154 -5.33 -5.38 -12.85
C ILE A 154 -5.02 -5.12 -11.38
N TYR A 155 -5.66 -4.12 -10.78
CA TYR A 155 -5.47 -3.78 -9.37
C TYR A 155 -5.94 -4.91 -8.45
N ASN A 156 -7.14 -5.47 -8.70
CA ASN A 156 -7.66 -6.60 -7.95
C ASN A 156 -6.68 -7.78 -7.98
N VAL A 157 -6.24 -8.21 -9.17
CA VAL A 157 -5.30 -9.33 -9.34
C VAL A 157 -3.99 -9.05 -8.60
N GLY A 158 -3.41 -7.86 -8.76
CA GLY A 158 -2.18 -7.47 -8.08
C GLY A 158 -2.33 -7.54 -6.56
N LYS A 159 -3.41 -6.98 -5.99
CA LYS A 159 -3.62 -6.92 -4.53
C LYS A 159 -4.02 -8.27 -3.92
N PHE A 160 -4.75 -9.12 -4.64
CA PHE A 160 -4.92 -10.54 -4.26
C PHE A 160 -3.59 -11.29 -4.31
N GLY A 161 -2.77 -11.06 -5.34
CA GLY A 161 -1.43 -11.64 -5.48
C GLY A 161 -0.52 -11.24 -4.31
N VAL A 162 -0.50 -9.96 -3.93
CA VAL A 162 0.25 -9.48 -2.75
C VAL A 162 -0.20 -10.19 -1.47
N LYS A 163 -1.52 -10.35 -1.27
CA LYS A 163 -2.04 -11.08 -0.11
C LYS A 163 -1.54 -12.53 -0.12
N ALA A 164 -1.71 -13.25 -1.23
CA ALA A 164 -1.32 -14.65 -1.36
C ALA A 164 0.19 -14.85 -1.12
N PHE A 165 1.04 -14.02 -1.77
CA PHE A 165 2.48 -14.02 -1.57
C PHE A 165 2.86 -13.76 -0.11
N THR A 166 2.25 -12.74 0.51
CA THR A 166 2.56 -12.36 1.90
C THR A 166 2.18 -13.46 2.89
N GLU A 167 1.03 -14.10 2.71
CA GLU A 167 0.57 -15.22 3.56
C GLU A 167 1.50 -16.44 3.42
N SER A 168 1.95 -16.77 2.20
CA SER A 168 2.93 -17.84 1.96
C SER A 168 4.26 -17.53 2.63
N LEU A 169 4.82 -16.34 2.38
CA LEU A 169 6.09 -15.92 2.98
C LEU A 169 6.00 -15.90 4.53
N ALA A 170 4.89 -15.47 5.09
CA ALA A 170 4.70 -15.45 6.55
C ALA A 170 4.76 -16.87 7.15
N LEU A 171 4.16 -17.86 6.48
CA LEU A 171 4.20 -19.27 6.90
C LEU A 171 5.61 -19.87 6.76
N GLU A 172 6.31 -19.56 5.67
CA GLU A 172 7.69 -20.00 5.46
C GLU A 172 8.64 -19.46 6.54
N MET A 173 8.50 -18.17 6.89
CA MET A 173 9.29 -17.56 7.97
C MET A 173 8.97 -18.17 9.35
N GLU A 174 7.72 -18.54 9.59
CA GLU A 174 7.31 -19.18 10.84
C GLU A 174 7.83 -20.62 10.93
N ILE A 175 7.71 -21.40 9.86
CA ILE A 175 8.20 -22.79 9.80
C ILE A 175 9.73 -22.87 9.95
N SER A 176 10.45 -21.91 9.36
CA SER A 176 11.92 -21.85 9.44
C SER A 176 12.46 -21.16 10.70
N GLU A 177 11.58 -20.78 11.65
CA GLU A 177 11.95 -20.03 12.87
C GLU A 177 12.76 -18.76 12.56
N SER A 178 12.48 -18.13 11.42
CA SER A 178 13.16 -16.93 10.96
C SER A 178 12.88 -15.72 11.89
N PRO A 179 13.85 -14.82 12.11
CA PRO A 179 13.61 -13.57 12.85
C PRO A 179 12.75 -12.55 12.08
N VAL A 180 12.37 -12.87 10.83
CA VAL A 180 11.61 -11.95 9.95
C VAL A 180 10.11 -12.08 10.22
N GLU A 181 9.49 -11.04 10.75
CA GLU A 181 8.03 -10.95 10.91
C GLU A 181 7.41 -10.42 9.60
N VAL A 182 6.37 -11.08 9.08
CA VAL A 182 5.73 -10.69 7.80
C VAL A 182 4.31 -10.22 8.06
N TYR A 183 3.96 -9.04 7.52
CA TYR A 183 2.68 -8.37 7.72
C TYR A 183 2.00 -8.08 6.40
N CYS A 184 0.69 -8.30 6.34
CA CYS A 184 -0.17 -7.88 5.23
C CYS A 184 -1.11 -6.75 5.67
N VAL A 185 -1.06 -5.63 4.95
CA VAL A 185 -1.88 -4.45 5.23
C VAL A 185 -3.02 -4.38 4.22
N PHE A 186 -4.23 -4.13 4.70
CA PHE A 186 -5.45 -4.00 3.90
C PHE A 186 -6.09 -2.64 4.16
N PRO A 187 -5.61 -1.57 3.49
CA PRO A 187 -6.26 -0.28 3.58
C PRO A 187 -7.66 -0.33 2.95
N GLY A 188 -8.63 0.28 3.62
CA GLY A 188 -9.89 0.67 3.02
C GLY A 188 -9.75 1.95 2.19
N HIS A 189 -10.77 2.79 2.16
CA HIS A 189 -10.72 4.07 1.49
C HIS A 189 -9.90 5.08 2.32
N ILE A 190 -8.65 5.31 1.88
CA ILE A 190 -7.71 6.25 2.48
C ILE A 190 -7.53 7.46 1.56
N GLY A 191 -7.56 8.68 2.10
CA GLY A 191 -7.40 9.93 1.36
C GLY A 191 -5.99 10.14 0.80
N THR A 192 -5.65 9.42 -0.25
CA THR A 192 -4.34 9.48 -0.92
C THR A 192 -4.46 10.02 -2.34
N ASN A 193 -3.31 10.30 -2.97
CA ASN A 193 -3.22 10.69 -4.37
C ASN A 193 -3.19 9.48 -5.33
N ILE A 194 -3.65 8.30 -4.92
CA ILE A 194 -3.54 7.09 -5.73
C ILE A 194 -4.18 7.25 -7.11
N TYR A 195 -5.34 7.87 -7.22
CA TYR A 195 -5.99 8.10 -8.51
C TYR A 195 -5.27 9.14 -9.37
N HIS A 196 -4.62 10.15 -8.80
CA HIS A 196 -3.77 11.08 -9.55
C HIS A 196 -2.53 10.39 -10.18
N ALA A 197 -2.05 9.31 -9.56
CA ALA A 197 -0.93 8.50 -10.06
C ALA A 197 -1.41 7.35 -10.98
N SER A 198 -2.72 7.19 -11.18
CA SER A 198 -3.31 6.05 -11.89
C SER A 198 -3.47 6.31 -13.39
N LYS A 199 -3.49 5.22 -14.18
CA LYS A 199 -3.79 5.26 -15.61
C LYS A 199 -5.28 4.96 -15.83
N PHE A 200 -5.96 5.78 -16.61
CA PHE A 200 -7.37 5.58 -16.97
C PHE A 200 -7.47 5.31 -18.48
N LYS A 201 -8.14 4.22 -18.85
CA LYS A 201 -8.42 3.88 -20.27
C LYS A 201 -9.68 4.59 -20.76
N SER A 202 -10.69 4.65 -19.91
CA SER A 202 -11.92 5.41 -20.13
C SER A 202 -12.39 6.02 -18.82
N PHE A 203 -13.13 7.12 -18.91
CA PHE A 203 -13.79 7.74 -17.79
C PHE A 203 -15.21 8.15 -18.20
N GLU A 204 -16.19 7.57 -17.55
CA GLU A 204 -17.59 7.93 -17.71
C GLU A 204 -18.13 8.36 -16.34
N ALA A 205 -18.91 9.45 -16.32
CA ALA A 205 -19.46 10.03 -15.09
C ALA A 205 -20.32 9.06 -14.26
N ASP A 206 -20.90 8.04 -14.93
CA ASP A 206 -21.72 7.00 -14.31
C ASP A 206 -20.91 5.74 -13.91
N ASP A 207 -19.60 5.83 -13.87
CA ASP A 207 -18.75 4.70 -13.58
C ASP A 207 -19.03 4.10 -12.20
N ALA A 208 -19.25 2.79 -12.17
CA ALA A 208 -19.45 2.02 -10.96
C ALA A 208 -18.28 2.17 -9.96
N GLY A 209 -17.05 2.44 -10.47
CA GLY A 209 -15.89 2.80 -9.65
C GLY A 209 -16.07 4.13 -8.93
N ALA A 210 -16.58 5.14 -9.61
CA ALA A 210 -16.94 6.43 -9.02
C ALA A 210 -18.08 6.28 -8.00
N ALA A 211 -19.07 5.45 -8.29
CA ALA A 211 -20.21 5.20 -7.41
C ALA A 211 -19.81 4.49 -6.10
N ILE A 212 -18.82 3.57 -6.13
CA ILE A 212 -18.33 2.88 -4.94
C ILE A 212 -17.70 3.88 -3.95
N PHE A 213 -17.02 4.92 -4.45
CA PHE A 213 -16.37 5.94 -3.63
C PHE A 213 -17.21 7.22 -3.47
N GLY A 214 -18.43 7.27 -4.05
CA GLY A 214 -19.36 8.38 -3.92
C GLY A 214 -19.02 9.59 -4.78
N ALA A 215 -18.29 9.40 -5.87
CA ALA A 215 -17.89 10.46 -6.78
C ALA A 215 -18.97 10.70 -7.86
N ASN A 216 -19.49 11.95 -7.91
CA ASN A 216 -20.23 12.48 -9.06
C ASN A 216 -19.26 13.43 -9.79
N ALA A 217 -18.28 12.87 -10.49
CA ALA A 217 -17.23 13.64 -11.13
C ALA A 217 -17.44 13.74 -12.63
N SER A 218 -17.15 14.90 -13.22
CA SER A 218 -17.21 15.15 -14.65
C SER A 218 -15.86 14.90 -15.35
N THR A 219 -14.77 14.86 -14.56
CA THR A 219 -13.40 14.64 -15.05
C THR A 219 -12.64 13.67 -14.14
N ILE A 220 -11.56 13.09 -14.66
CA ILE A 220 -10.64 12.23 -13.88
C ILE A 220 -10.05 12.99 -12.68
N GLU A 221 -9.67 14.23 -12.89
CA GLU A 221 -9.08 15.06 -11.84
C GLU A 221 -10.08 15.32 -10.71
N GLU A 222 -11.32 15.68 -11.04
CA GLU A 222 -12.40 15.84 -10.07
C GLU A 222 -12.69 14.54 -9.33
N ALA A 223 -12.69 13.40 -10.02
CA ALA A 223 -12.88 12.08 -9.40
C ALA A 223 -11.73 11.75 -8.42
N ALA A 224 -10.48 12.06 -8.79
CA ALA A 224 -9.32 11.86 -7.95
C ALA A 224 -9.35 12.75 -6.70
N ASP A 225 -9.74 14.01 -6.84
CA ASP A 225 -9.91 14.93 -5.72
C ASP A 225 -11.04 14.49 -4.79
N GLN A 226 -12.18 14.08 -5.34
CA GLN A 226 -13.29 13.57 -4.55
C GLN A 226 -12.92 12.29 -3.81
N PHE A 227 -12.19 11.35 -4.46
CA PHE A 227 -11.67 10.17 -3.80
C PHE A 227 -10.82 10.54 -2.59
N LYS A 228 -9.88 11.47 -2.76
CA LYS A 228 -8.99 11.92 -1.70
C LYS A 228 -9.75 12.61 -0.56
N ASN A 229 -10.64 13.55 -0.90
CA ASN A 229 -11.28 14.43 0.08
C ASN A 229 -12.46 13.77 0.82
N ASN A 230 -13.13 12.79 0.20
CA ASN A 230 -14.26 12.07 0.79
C ASN A 230 -13.85 10.81 1.57
N ALA A 231 -12.54 10.53 1.67
CA ALA A 231 -12.07 9.35 2.37
C ALA A 231 -12.34 9.42 3.89
N PRO A 232 -12.86 8.35 4.50
CA PRO A 232 -13.13 8.30 5.94
C PRO A 232 -11.87 8.18 6.78
N SER A 233 -10.72 7.87 6.18
CA SER A 233 -9.44 7.70 6.87
C SER A 233 -8.33 8.48 6.19
N SER A 234 -7.47 9.12 6.98
CA SER A 234 -6.30 9.82 6.47
C SER A 234 -5.06 8.91 6.35
N PRO A 235 -4.05 9.29 5.54
CA PRO A 235 -2.76 8.61 5.49
C PRO A 235 -2.06 8.52 6.85
N GLU A 236 -2.15 9.56 7.68
CA GLU A 236 -1.54 9.60 9.01
C GLU A 236 -2.22 8.61 9.96
N HIS A 237 -3.56 8.47 9.87
CA HIS A 237 -4.28 7.45 10.60
C HIS A 237 -3.83 6.05 10.16
N ALA A 238 -3.71 5.82 8.87
CA ALA A 238 -3.24 4.56 8.31
C ALA A 238 -1.83 4.20 8.83
N ALA A 239 -0.88 5.14 8.80
CA ALA A 239 0.48 4.94 9.32
C ALA A 239 0.47 4.57 10.81
N LYS A 240 -0.31 5.29 11.63
CA LYS A 240 -0.46 4.99 13.07
C LYS A 240 -1.01 3.59 13.32
N VAL A 241 -2.02 3.17 12.55
CA VAL A 241 -2.61 1.83 12.65
C VAL A 241 -1.59 0.75 12.27
N ILE A 242 -0.84 0.94 11.18
CA ILE A 242 0.20 0.01 10.73
C ILE A 242 1.25 -0.18 11.82
N ILE A 243 1.87 0.90 12.29
CA ILE A 243 2.94 0.87 13.30
C ILE A 243 2.45 0.25 14.61
N LYS A 244 1.26 0.62 15.07
CA LYS A 244 0.62 0.02 16.26
C LYS A 244 0.44 -1.49 16.14
N ASN A 245 0.02 -1.99 14.97
CA ASN A 245 -0.19 -3.41 14.75
C ASN A 245 1.12 -4.19 14.62
N ILE A 246 2.15 -3.61 14.01
CA ILE A 246 3.51 -4.18 14.00
C ILE A 246 4.01 -4.36 15.44
N LYS A 247 3.90 -3.34 16.30
CA LYS A 247 4.27 -3.42 17.73
C LYS A 247 3.53 -4.51 18.48
N LYS A 248 2.26 -4.78 18.10
CA LYS A 248 1.41 -5.83 18.67
C LYS A 248 1.59 -7.19 18.03
N LYS A 249 2.41 -7.32 16.99
CA LYS A 249 2.61 -8.53 16.18
C LYS A 249 1.32 -9.04 15.51
N ASN A 250 0.41 -8.14 15.19
CA ASN A 250 -0.82 -8.47 14.46
C ASN A 250 -0.51 -8.51 12.95
N LYS A 251 -0.32 -9.72 12.40
CA LYS A 251 0.16 -9.94 11.03
C LYS A 251 -0.84 -9.52 9.93
N ARG A 252 -2.15 -9.41 10.25
CA ARG A 252 -3.21 -9.00 9.34
C ARG A 252 -3.76 -7.64 9.76
N ILE A 253 -3.46 -6.59 9.02
CA ILE A 253 -3.72 -5.20 9.41
C ILE A 253 -4.81 -4.61 8.52
N LEU A 254 -6.04 -4.53 9.04
CA LEU A 254 -7.17 -3.85 8.40
C LEU A 254 -7.19 -2.38 8.83
N ILE A 255 -7.40 -1.45 7.89
CA ILE A 255 -7.42 -0.02 8.15
C ILE A 255 -8.73 0.59 7.64
N GLY A 256 -9.48 1.19 8.56
CA GLY A 256 -10.79 1.78 8.28
C GLY A 256 -11.94 0.85 8.65
N ALA A 257 -13.08 1.43 9.00
CA ALA A 257 -14.29 0.66 9.34
C ALA A 257 -14.83 -0.12 8.14
N ASP A 258 -14.67 0.44 6.94
CA ASP A 258 -14.98 -0.19 5.66
C ASP A 258 -14.16 -1.47 5.44
N ALA A 259 -12.85 -1.45 5.72
CA ALA A 259 -12.02 -2.64 5.60
C ALA A 259 -12.50 -3.78 6.53
N HIS A 260 -12.83 -3.47 7.78
CA HIS A 260 -13.37 -4.45 8.72
C HIS A 260 -14.74 -4.98 8.28
N PHE A 261 -15.61 -4.09 7.80
CA PHE A 261 -16.93 -4.47 7.31
C PHE A 261 -16.85 -5.41 6.11
N TYR A 262 -16.08 -5.02 5.07
CA TYR A 262 -15.95 -5.84 3.86
C TYR A 262 -15.21 -7.16 4.10
N ASP A 263 -14.18 -7.18 4.97
CA ASP A 263 -13.53 -8.44 5.36
C ASP A 263 -14.52 -9.41 6.02
N LEU A 264 -15.33 -8.92 6.94
CA LEU A 264 -16.35 -9.74 7.61
C LEU A 264 -17.43 -10.25 6.64
N MET A 265 -17.96 -9.34 5.81
CA MET A 265 -19.03 -9.68 4.86
C MET A 265 -18.56 -10.67 3.79
N SER A 266 -17.35 -10.53 3.26
CA SER A 266 -16.81 -11.46 2.26
C SER A 266 -16.65 -12.89 2.81
N ARG A 267 -16.39 -13.05 4.10
CA ARG A 267 -16.25 -14.34 4.77
C ARG A 267 -17.58 -14.96 5.15
N LEU A 268 -18.53 -14.17 5.63
CA LEU A 268 -19.83 -14.69 6.08
C LEU A 268 -20.77 -14.98 4.90
N PHE A 269 -20.68 -14.22 3.84
CA PHE A 269 -21.59 -14.32 2.69
C PHE A 269 -20.86 -14.47 1.35
N PRO A 270 -19.96 -15.45 1.18
CA PRO A 270 -19.11 -15.56 0.00
C PRO A 270 -19.89 -15.66 -1.33
N LYS A 271 -21.08 -16.29 -1.31
CA LYS A 271 -21.94 -16.42 -2.50
C LYS A 271 -22.76 -15.17 -2.84
N HIS A 272 -22.99 -14.30 -1.87
CA HIS A 272 -23.88 -13.13 -2.01
C HIS A 272 -23.14 -11.81 -1.91
N PHE A 273 -21.86 -11.86 -1.64
CA PHE A 273 -21.05 -10.69 -1.31
C PHE A 273 -21.06 -9.63 -2.46
N ILE A 274 -20.98 -10.07 -3.71
CA ILE A 274 -21.07 -9.15 -4.88
C ILE A 274 -22.39 -8.37 -4.84
N LYS A 275 -23.52 -9.03 -4.52
CA LYS A 275 -24.82 -8.35 -4.39
C LYS A 275 -24.82 -7.36 -3.22
N ILE A 276 -24.15 -7.68 -2.12
CA ILE A 276 -24.06 -6.81 -0.93
C ILE A 276 -23.26 -5.54 -1.27
N ILE A 277 -22.16 -5.65 -2.02
CA ILE A 277 -21.38 -4.50 -2.49
C ILE A 277 -22.25 -3.54 -3.31
N TRP A 278 -23.06 -4.08 -4.24
CA TRP A 278 -23.96 -3.26 -5.06
C TRP A 278 -25.09 -2.58 -4.28
N ILE A 279 -25.53 -3.18 -3.19
CA ILE A 279 -26.60 -2.63 -2.34
C ILE A 279 -26.04 -1.55 -1.38
N TRP A 280 -24.76 -1.63 -1.01
CA TRP A 280 -24.15 -0.74 -0.01
C TRP A 280 -24.20 0.76 -0.36
N PRO A 281 -23.91 1.23 -1.58
CA PRO A 281 -24.07 2.64 -1.94
C PRO A 281 -25.49 3.14 -1.74
N PHE A 282 -26.48 2.29 -2.05
CA PHE A 282 -27.89 2.60 -1.84
C PHE A 282 -28.25 2.69 -0.35
N LEU A 283 -27.78 1.73 0.44
CA LEU A 283 -27.98 1.73 1.90
C LEU A 283 -27.27 2.92 2.57
N ARG A 284 -26.05 3.24 2.16
CA ARG A 284 -25.32 4.41 2.68
C ARG A 284 -26.11 5.70 2.46
N ASN A 285 -26.68 5.91 1.28
CA ASN A 285 -27.48 7.08 0.97
C ASN A 285 -28.78 7.17 1.81
N LEU A 286 -29.34 6.05 2.23
CA LEU A 286 -30.49 6.02 3.16
C LEU A 286 -30.09 6.47 4.58
N PHE A 287 -28.88 6.08 5.05
CA PHE A 287 -28.39 6.47 6.38
C PHE A 287 -27.78 7.88 6.44
N THR A 288 -27.35 8.44 5.32
CA THR A 288 -26.76 9.79 5.27
C THR A 288 -27.78 10.89 4.95
N ARG A 289 -28.98 10.56 4.44
CA ARG A 289 -30.06 11.54 4.17
C ARG A 289 -30.79 12.05 5.42
N ASN A 290 -30.49 11.54 6.60
CA ASN A 290 -31.11 11.92 7.87
C ASN A 290 -30.15 12.68 8.82
N LYS A 291 -29.15 13.38 8.27
CA LYS A 291 -28.33 14.32 9.05
C LYS A 291 -28.33 15.69 8.40
#